data_437040e62d30486d8160bf399975e529
#
_entry.id   437040e62d30486d8160bf399975e529
#
_cell.length_a   1.000
_cell.length_b   1.000
_cell.length_c   1.000
_cell.angle_alpha   90.00
_cell.angle_beta   90.00
_cell.angle_gamma   90.00
#
_symmetry.space_group_name_H-M   'P 1'
#
loop_
_entity.id
_entity.type
_entity.pdbx_description
1 polymer ?
#
loop_
_entity_poly.entity_id
_entity_poly.type
_entity_poly.pdbx_seq_one_letter_code
_entity_poly.pdbx_strand_id
1 'polypeptide(L)'
;MVTKRREGARTFRQYVGPQTAHENVDLPEAHPIPGTLPERALGFRVQAYGFRQYADLFTNRQTIALETFSNLINDVFHEVNVVTNKGYARSVAILLALATSRCTDRWSSFCSWDRSRDGISHTFTQQAIPMVWDYAEPNPFSGAGGSFESQLKITIGALKSSPALRNANAVMTSALTADLSGAILSTDPPYYDYIGYSDLSDYFYVWLRRMLRDVEPELFNRTLVPK
;
A
#
# COMPACT_ATOMS: atom_id res chain seq x y z
N MET A 1 -14.18 3.73 -18.59
CA MET A 1 -13.59 2.43 -18.20
C MET A 1 -12.68 1.93 -19.32
N VAL A 2 -11.57 1.28 -18.99
CA VAL A 2 -10.64 0.69 -19.97
C VAL A 2 -10.73 -0.83 -19.88
N THR A 3 -11.00 -1.48 -21.00
CA THR A 3 -11.09 -2.94 -21.09
C THR A 3 -10.10 -3.47 -22.12
N LYS A 4 -9.84 -4.77 -22.06
CA LYS A 4 -9.06 -5.47 -23.10
C LYS A 4 -10.03 -6.16 -24.05
N ARG A 5 -9.91 -5.86 -25.34
CA ARG A 5 -10.62 -6.58 -26.41
C ARG A 5 -9.62 -7.43 -27.18
N ARG A 6 -9.95 -8.69 -27.41
CA ARG A 6 -9.13 -9.61 -28.19
C ARG A 6 -9.75 -9.80 -29.58
N GLU A 7 -8.94 -9.55 -30.60
CA GLU A 7 -9.31 -9.83 -32.00
C GLU A 7 -8.22 -10.74 -32.59
N GLY A 8 -8.57 -12.01 -32.78
CA GLY A 8 -7.60 -13.05 -33.19
C GLY A 8 -6.46 -13.19 -32.15
N ALA A 9 -5.22 -13.05 -32.60
CA ALA A 9 -4.03 -13.11 -31.76
C ALA A 9 -3.67 -11.76 -31.10
N ARG A 10 -4.33 -10.67 -31.47
CA ARG A 10 -4.01 -9.32 -30.96
C ARG A 10 -4.94 -8.92 -29.83
N THR A 11 -4.41 -8.24 -28.84
CA THR A 11 -5.16 -7.66 -27.73
C THR A 11 -5.08 -6.15 -27.81
N PHE A 12 -6.23 -5.50 -27.82
CA PHE A 12 -6.36 -4.04 -27.85
C PHE A 12 -6.97 -3.54 -26.54
N ARG A 13 -6.63 -2.32 -26.16
CA ARG A 13 -7.39 -1.59 -25.14
C ARG A 13 -8.62 -0.97 -25.79
N GLN A 14 -9.74 -1.08 -25.11
CA GLN A 14 -10.98 -0.44 -25.52
C GLN A 14 -11.43 0.50 -24.41
N TYR A 15 -11.65 1.76 -24.78
CA TYR A 15 -12.24 2.75 -23.88
C TYR A 15 -13.75 2.67 -24.03
N VAL A 16 -14.45 2.44 -22.95
CA VAL A 16 -15.91 2.35 -22.92
C VAL A 16 -16.45 3.38 -21.93
N GLY A 17 -17.59 3.99 -22.27
CA GLY A 17 -18.30 4.90 -21.37
C GLY A 17 -18.75 4.19 -20.10
N PRO A 18 -19.08 4.95 -19.04
CA PRO A 18 -19.71 4.39 -17.86
C PRO A 18 -21.06 3.78 -18.22
N GLN A 19 -21.46 2.75 -17.51
CA GLN A 19 -22.79 2.14 -17.58
C GLN A 19 -23.45 2.27 -16.23
N THR A 20 -24.77 2.31 -16.19
CA THR A 20 -25.55 2.40 -14.93
C THR A 20 -25.13 1.33 -13.90
N ALA A 21 -24.80 0.12 -14.35
CA ALA A 21 -24.31 -0.94 -13.50
C ALA A 21 -22.93 -0.64 -12.85
N HIS A 22 -22.14 0.27 -13.42
CA HIS A 22 -20.86 0.70 -12.85
C HIS A 22 -21.02 1.85 -11.84
N GLU A 23 -22.11 2.63 -12.01
CA GLU A 23 -22.39 3.81 -11.18
C GLU A 23 -23.22 3.44 -9.94
N ASN A 24 -24.19 2.55 -10.11
CA ASN A 24 -25.11 2.12 -9.06
C ASN A 24 -24.66 0.78 -8.44
N VAL A 25 -23.47 0.77 -7.84
CA VAL A 25 -23.01 -0.38 -7.05
C VAL A 25 -23.45 -0.17 -5.61
N ASP A 26 -24.21 -1.09 -5.08
CA ASP A 26 -24.52 -1.13 -3.63
C ASP A 26 -23.24 -1.54 -2.88
N LEU A 27 -22.66 -0.58 -2.18
CA LEU A 27 -21.42 -0.77 -1.45
C LEU A 27 -21.72 -0.91 0.04
N PRO A 28 -21.09 -1.86 0.73
CA PRO A 28 -21.16 -1.91 2.18
C PRO A 28 -20.59 -0.65 2.81
N GLU A 29 -20.86 -0.44 4.09
CA GLU A 29 -20.23 0.63 4.85
C GLU A 29 -18.72 0.38 4.97
N ALA A 30 -17.92 1.37 4.62
CA ALA A 30 -16.47 1.31 4.77
C ALA A 30 -16.07 1.72 6.20
N HIS A 31 -15.12 1.00 6.77
CA HIS A 31 -14.52 1.37 8.05
C HIS A 31 -13.21 2.12 7.77
N PRO A 32 -13.22 3.46 7.81
CA PRO A 32 -12.05 4.25 7.45
C PRO A 32 -10.86 3.94 8.37
N ILE A 33 -9.67 4.01 7.78
CA ILE A 33 -8.43 3.88 8.55
C ILE A 33 -8.26 5.10 9.48
N PRO A 34 -7.75 4.91 10.70
CA PRO A 34 -7.48 6.02 11.61
C PRO A 34 -6.23 6.78 11.19
N GLY A 35 -6.15 8.02 11.63
CA GLY A 35 -4.95 8.85 11.49
C GLY A 35 -5.23 10.17 10.80
N THR A 36 -4.63 11.21 11.32
CA THR A 36 -4.77 12.59 10.81
C THR A 36 -3.53 12.93 10.00
N LEU A 37 -3.73 13.51 8.83
CA LEU A 37 -2.63 14.09 8.05
C LEU A 37 -1.99 15.22 8.86
N PRO A 38 -0.65 15.32 8.89
CA PRO A 38 0.01 16.41 9.58
C PRO A 38 -0.38 17.75 8.96
N GLU A 39 -0.63 18.78 9.79
CA GLU A 39 -1.03 20.11 9.31
C GLU A 39 0.03 20.72 8.40
N ARG A 40 1.29 20.46 8.70
CA ARG A 40 2.46 20.92 7.94
C ARG A 40 3.37 19.72 7.67
N ALA A 41 3.21 19.11 6.51
CA ALA A 41 4.10 18.06 6.03
C ALA A 41 4.82 18.54 4.78
N LEU A 42 6.10 18.26 4.72
CA LEU A 42 6.92 18.61 3.58
C LEU A 42 6.39 17.89 2.32
N GLY A 43 6.05 18.66 1.30
CA GLY A 43 5.54 18.13 0.04
C GLY A 43 4.06 17.71 0.02
N PHE A 44 3.36 17.69 1.15
CA PHE A 44 1.93 17.44 1.17
C PHE A 44 1.18 18.74 0.89
N ARG A 45 0.29 18.74 -0.09
CA ARG A 45 -0.46 19.94 -0.49
C ARG A 45 -1.97 19.76 -0.41
N VAL A 46 -2.43 18.59 -0.05
CA VAL A 46 -3.83 18.19 -0.07
C VAL A 46 -4.65 18.81 1.06
N GLN A 47 -4.02 19.19 2.18
CA GLN A 47 -4.67 19.76 3.35
C GLN A 47 -5.38 21.09 3.03
N ALA A 48 -4.81 21.90 2.13
CA ALA A 48 -5.39 23.13 1.66
C ALA A 48 -6.75 22.94 0.92
N TYR A 49 -7.01 21.72 0.47
CA TYR A 49 -8.23 21.33 -0.25
C TYR A 49 -9.19 20.51 0.60
N GLY A 50 -8.96 20.46 1.92
CA GLY A 50 -9.89 19.84 2.86
C GLY A 50 -9.57 18.39 3.24
N PHE A 51 -8.53 17.78 2.69
CA PHE A 51 -8.07 16.42 3.08
C PHE A 51 -7.34 16.52 4.41
N ARG A 52 -7.90 15.96 5.46
CA ARG A 52 -7.38 16.08 6.83
C ARG A 52 -7.00 14.75 7.46
N GLN A 53 -7.55 13.65 6.97
CA GLN A 53 -7.30 12.30 7.46
C GLN A 53 -6.69 11.45 6.36
N TYR A 54 -5.96 10.39 6.73
CA TYR A 54 -5.47 9.43 5.73
C TYR A 54 -6.64 8.75 4.99
N ALA A 55 -7.78 8.58 5.65
CA ALA A 55 -8.99 8.05 5.03
C ALA A 55 -9.51 8.93 3.89
N ASP A 56 -9.33 10.25 3.95
CA ASP A 56 -9.79 11.18 2.90
C ASP A 56 -9.07 10.97 1.56
N LEU A 57 -7.91 10.30 1.57
CA LEU A 57 -7.12 10.03 0.37
C LEU A 57 -7.67 8.88 -0.49
N PHE A 58 -8.74 8.24 -0.05
CA PHE A 58 -9.35 7.08 -0.70
C PHE A 58 -10.83 7.30 -0.92
N THR A 59 -11.35 6.83 -2.05
CA THR A 59 -12.80 6.73 -2.23
C THR A 59 -13.38 5.61 -1.35
N ASN A 60 -14.69 5.65 -1.10
CA ASN A 60 -15.37 4.58 -0.36
C ASN A 60 -15.09 3.20 -0.98
N ARG A 61 -15.14 3.08 -2.30
CA ARG A 61 -14.85 1.86 -3.06
C ARG A 61 -13.42 1.37 -2.86
N GLN A 62 -12.44 2.28 -2.89
CA GLN A 62 -11.03 1.97 -2.66
C GLN A 62 -10.80 1.52 -1.22
N THR A 63 -11.43 2.19 -0.25
CA THR A 63 -11.37 1.82 1.17
C THR A 63 -11.92 0.42 1.39
N ILE A 64 -13.10 0.09 0.85
CA ILE A 64 -13.72 -1.23 0.95
C ILE A 64 -12.81 -2.31 0.34
N ALA A 65 -12.22 -2.04 -0.82
CA ALA A 65 -11.30 -3.00 -1.45
C ALA A 65 -10.09 -3.27 -0.55
N LEU A 66 -9.42 -2.22 -0.07
CA LEU A 66 -8.25 -2.36 0.81
C LEU A 66 -8.60 -2.98 2.15
N GLU A 67 -9.77 -2.67 2.71
CA GLU A 67 -10.28 -3.28 3.93
C GLU A 67 -10.51 -4.78 3.75
N THR A 68 -11.15 -5.17 2.64
CA THR A 68 -11.41 -6.57 2.31
C THR A 68 -10.09 -7.36 2.20
N PHE A 69 -9.11 -6.85 1.47
CA PHE A 69 -7.79 -7.49 1.38
C PHE A 69 -7.10 -7.55 2.75
N SER A 70 -7.23 -6.50 3.57
CA SER A 70 -6.65 -6.49 4.92
C SER A 70 -7.25 -7.57 5.82
N ASN A 71 -8.57 -7.76 5.78
CA ASN A 71 -9.27 -8.78 6.56
C ASN A 71 -8.89 -10.18 6.08
N LEU A 72 -8.85 -10.41 4.76
CA LEU A 72 -8.44 -11.69 4.17
C LEU A 72 -7.00 -12.08 4.53
N ILE A 73 -6.09 -11.13 4.74
CA ILE A 73 -4.73 -11.43 5.20
C ILE A 73 -4.73 -12.01 6.62
N ASN A 74 -5.58 -11.47 7.51
CA ASN A 74 -5.74 -12.01 8.85
C ASN A 74 -6.36 -13.41 8.83
N ASP A 75 -7.36 -13.63 7.97
CA ASP A 75 -7.97 -14.96 7.80
C ASP A 75 -6.94 -15.98 7.31
N VAL A 76 -6.16 -15.63 6.28
CA VAL A 76 -5.07 -16.47 5.77
C VAL A 76 -4.02 -16.76 6.84
N PHE A 77 -3.67 -15.78 7.68
CA PHE A 77 -2.75 -16.03 8.80
C PHE A 77 -3.27 -17.11 9.73
N HIS A 78 -4.53 -17.04 10.12
CA HIS A 78 -5.16 -18.03 11.00
C HIS A 78 -5.26 -19.40 10.34
N GLU A 79 -5.74 -19.47 9.10
CA GLU A 79 -5.88 -20.74 8.35
C GLU A 79 -4.53 -21.45 8.15
N VAL A 80 -3.51 -20.70 7.70
CA VAL A 80 -2.17 -21.25 7.46
C VAL A 80 -1.52 -21.68 8.77
N ASN A 81 -1.73 -20.95 9.86
CA ASN A 81 -1.21 -21.32 11.17
C ASN A 81 -1.78 -22.64 11.69
N VAL A 82 -3.03 -22.98 11.37
CA VAL A 82 -3.66 -24.25 11.75
C VAL A 82 -3.02 -25.44 11.02
N VAL A 83 -2.72 -25.28 9.72
CA VAL A 83 -2.24 -26.39 8.85
C VAL A 83 -0.71 -26.51 8.76
N THR A 84 0.02 -25.48 9.27
CA THR A 84 1.49 -25.46 9.24
C THR A 84 2.08 -25.13 10.60
N ASN A 85 2.71 -23.96 10.73
CA ASN A 85 3.22 -23.41 11.98
C ASN A 85 3.18 -21.88 11.97
N LYS A 86 3.25 -21.27 13.13
CA LYS A 86 3.16 -19.82 13.32
C LYS A 86 4.22 -19.04 12.53
N GLY A 87 5.45 -19.55 12.43
CA GLY A 87 6.54 -18.88 11.70
C GLY A 87 6.27 -18.79 10.21
N TYR A 88 5.78 -19.87 9.61
CA TYR A 88 5.41 -19.90 8.20
C TYR A 88 4.18 -19.02 7.93
N ALA A 89 3.13 -19.16 8.74
CA ALA A 89 1.92 -18.32 8.63
C ALA A 89 2.25 -16.83 8.74
N ARG A 90 3.11 -16.45 9.69
CA ARG A 90 3.63 -15.08 9.85
C ARG A 90 4.31 -14.59 8.58
N SER A 91 5.19 -15.40 7.99
CA SER A 91 5.92 -15.03 6.77
C SER A 91 4.97 -14.81 5.59
N VAL A 92 3.96 -15.68 5.43
CA VAL A 92 2.93 -15.55 4.37
C VAL A 92 2.13 -14.27 4.57
N ALA A 93 1.65 -14.00 5.79
CA ALA A 93 0.88 -12.80 6.10
C ALA A 93 1.69 -11.52 5.82
N ILE A 94 2.96 -11.47 6.21
CA ILE A 94 3.84 -10.33 5.94
C ILE A 94 4.00 -10.09 4.43
N LEU A 95 4.25 -11.14 3.65
CA LEU A 95 4.42 -11.01 2.19
C LEU A 95 3.13 -10.54 1.50
N LEU A 96 1.98 -11.04 1.91
CA LEU A 96 0.68 -10.60 1.42
C LEU A 96 0.40 -9.14 1.81
N ALA A 97 0.72 -8.75 3.05
CA ALA A 97 0.57 -7.38 3.53
C ALA A 97 1.48 -6.42 2.75
N LEU A 98 2.71 -6.80 2.45
CA LEU A 98 3.62 -5.99 1.61
C LEU A 98 3.09 -5.86 0.17
N ALA A 99 2.54 -6.92 -0.41
CA ALA A 99 1.89 -6.85 -1.73
C ALA A 99 0.68 -5.91 -1.71
N THR A 100 -0.16 -5.99 -0.68
CA THR A 100 -1.32 -5.10 -0.50
C THR A 100 -0.90 -3.66 -0.22
N SER A 101 0.14 -3.45 0.59
CA SER A 101 0.72 -2.13 0.83
C SER A 101 1.20 -1.47 -0.48
N ARG A 102 1.76 -2.23 -1.40
CA ARG A 102 2.08 -1.73 -2.75
C ARG A 102 0.84 -1.34 -3.56
N CYS A 103 -0.30 -1.98 -3.29
CA CYS A 103 -1.56 -1.58 -3.93
C CYS A 103 -2.03 -0.21 -3.45
N THR A 104 -1.81 0.18 -2.19
CA THR A 104 -2.23 1.48 -1.67
C THR A 104 -1.63 2.64 -2.46
N ASP A 105 -0.39 2.49 -2.97
CA ASP A 105 0.26 3.48 -3.83
C ASP A 105 -0.39 3.62 -5.22
N ARG A 106 -1.35 2.74 -5.56
CA ARG A 106 -2.07 2.77 -6.85
C ARG A 106 -3.59 2.82 -6.70
N TRP A 107 -4.10 2.65 -5.48
CA TRP A 107 -5.54 2.58 -5.21
C TRP A 107 -6.01 3.77 -4.37
N SER A 108 -5.40 4.92 -4.53
CA SER A 108 -5.85 6.17 -3.91
C SER A 108 -6.56 7.08 -4.91
N SER A 109 -7.28 8.08 -4.42
CA SER A 109 -7.87 9.13 -5.25
C SER A 109 -6.84 10.14 -5.80
N PHE A 110 -5.56 9.84 -5.64
CA PHE A 110 -4.42 10.63 -6.14
C PHE A 110 -3.66 9.95 -7.28
N CYS A 111 -4.20 8.88 -7.84
CA CYS A 111 -3.62 8.12 -8.94
C CYS A 111 -4.26 8.52 -10.26
N SER A 112 -3.59 9.36 -11.06
CA SER A 112 -4.08 9.78 -12.36
C SER A 112 -3.88 8.72 -13.45
N TRP A 113 -4.59 8.86 -14.57
CA TRP A 113 -4.35 8.05 -15.75
C TRP A 113 -3.13 8.55 -16.51
N ASP A 114 -2.10 7.72 -16.62
CA ASP A 114 -0.91 8.00 -17.43
C ASP A 114 -1.16 7.59 -18.89
N ARG A 115 -1.37 8.58 -19.74
CA ARG A 115 -1.61 8.38 -21.17
C ARG A 115 -0.40 7.84 -21.92
N SER A 116 0.82 8.11 -21.42
CA SER A 116 2.03 7.67 -22.09
C SER A 116 2.29 6.17 -21.94
N ARG A 117 1.84 5.60 -20.83
CA ARG A 117 1.98 4.18 -20.50
C ARG A 117 0.66 3.42 -20.56
N ASP A 118 -0.43 4.14 -20.85
CA ASP A 118 -1.80 3.61 -20.77
C ASP A 118 -2.06 2.84 -19.47
N GLY A 119 -1.78 3.46 -18.36
CA GLY A 119 -1.84 2.83 -17.05
C GLY A 119 -2.14 3.81 -15.94
N ILE A 120 -2.24 3.30 -14.73
CA ILE A 120 -2.45 4.11 -13.54
C ILE A 120 -1.11 4.56 -12.98
N SER A 121 -1.00 5.84 -12.67
CA SER A 121 0.15 6.43 -11.99
C SER A 121 0.23 5.97 -10.52
N HIS A 122 1.23 6.43 -9.82
CA HIS A 122 1.40 6.25 -8.38
C HIS A 122 0.83 7.44 -7.60
N THR A 123 0.40 7.21 -6.37
CA THR A 123 0.14 8.28 -5.40
C THR A 123 1.40 9.12 -5.18
N PHE A 124 2.52 8.42 -5.01
CA PHE A 124 3.84 9.03 -4.80
C PHE A 124 4.66 9.03 -6.11
N THR A 125 4.29 9.89 -7.04
CA THR A 125 5.13 10.16 -8.23
C THR A 125 6.40 10.94 -7.86
N GLN A 126 6.38 11.58 -6.69
CA GLN A 126 7.46 12.27 -6.02
C GLN A 126 7.41 11.90 -4.53
N GLN A 127 8.37 12.34 -3.72
CA GLN A 127 8.34 12.22 -2.25
C GLN A 127 7.33 13.22 -1.64
N ALA A 128 6.10 13.20 -2.14
CA ALA A 128 5.05 14.15 -1.80
C ALA A 128 3.67 13.59 -2.15
N ILE A 129 2.61 14.15 -1.57
CA ILE A 129 1.23 13.97 -2.03
C ILE A 129 0.77 15.27 -2.70
N PRO A 130 0.94 15.41 -4.02
CA PRO A 130 0.46 16.56 -4.77
C PRO A 130 -1.06 16.50 -4.89
N MET A 131 -1.72 17.64 -5.01
CA MET A 131 -3.14 17.66 -5.35
C MET A 131 -3.36 17.16 -6.77
N VAL A 132 -4.28 16.22 -6.93
CA VAL A 132 -4.72 15.66 -8.22
C VAL A 132 -6.22 15.90 -8.35
N TRP A 133 -6.64 16.47 -9.49
CA TRP A 133 -8.03 16.85 -9.73
C TRP A 133 -8.85 15.77 -10.46
N ASP A 134 -8.19 14.82 -11.05
CA ASP A 134 -8.80 13.71 -11.77
C ASP A 134 -8.01 12.43 -11.49
N TYR A 135 -8.69 11.36 -11.13
CA TYR A 135 -8.08 10.11 -10.75
C TYR A 135 -8.68 8.93 -11.49
N ALA A 136 -7.96 7.83 -11.50
CA ALA A 136 -8.40 6.56 -12.04
C ALA A 136 -8.36 5.46 -10.99
N GLU A 137 -9.35 4.58 -10.98
CA GLU A 137 -9.41 3.43 -10.08
C GLU A 137 -9.01 2.15 -10.84
N PRO A 138 -8.00 1.40 -10.38
CA PRO A 138 -7.68 0.11 -10.96
C PRO A 138 -8.68 -0.95 -10.50
N ASN A 139 -9.01 -1.87 -11.39
CA ASN A 139 -9.67 -3.10 -10.96
C ASN A 139 -8.63 -4.02 -10.30
N PRO A 140 -8.79 -4.39 -9.01
CA PRO A 140 -7.88 -5.26 -8.27
C PRO A 140 -7.57 -6.59 -8.98
N PHE A 141 -8.50 -7.10 -9.78
CA PHE A 141 -8.45 -8.42 -10.41
C PHE A 141 -8.16 -8.37 -11.92
N SER A 142 -7.77 -7.20 -12.46
CA SER A 142 -7.59 -7.03 -13.91
C SER A 142 -6.36 -7.73 -14.49
N GLY A 143 -5.41 -8.15 -13.67
CA GLY A 143 -4.09 -8.62 -14.11
C GLY A 143 -3.22 -7.55 -14.77
N ALA A 144 -3.71 -6.29 -14.85
CA ALA A 144 -2.97 -5.14 -15.37
C ALA A 144 -2.06 -4.53 -14.28
N GLY A 145 -1.20 -3.58 -14.68
CA GLY A 145 -0.40 -2.81 -13.73
C GLY A 145 -1.29 -2.12 -12.69
N GLY A 146 -0.96 -2.26 -11.41
CA GLY A 146 -1.78 -1.77 -10.29
C GLY A 146 -2.78 -2.78 -9.74
N SER A 147 -3.03 -3.93 -10.38
CA SER A 147 -3.86 -4.99 -9.80
C SER A 147 -3.12 -5.71 -8.66
N PHE A 148 -3.86 -6.34 -7.74
CA PHE A 148 -3.27 -7.12 -6.65
C PHE A 148 -2.35 -8.22 -7.18
N GLU A 149 -2.78 -8.97 -8.19
CA GLU A 149 -1.96 -10.03 -8.80
C GLU A 149 -0.62 -9.51 -9.33
N SER A 150 -0.61 -8.32 -9.94
CA SER A 150 0.62 -7.73 -10.46
C SER A 150 1.58 -7.34 -9.32
N GLN A 151 1.06 -6.81 -8.20
CA GLN A 151 1.88 -6.46 -7.04
C GLN A 151 2.39 -7.71 -6.31
N LEU A 152 1.57 -8.74 -6.21
CA LEU A 152 1.97 -10.03 -5.63
C LEU A 152 3.11 -10.68 -6.46
N LYS A 153 3.03 -10.66 -7.79
CA LYS A 153 4.11 -11.15 -8.67
C LYS A 153 5.44 -10.43 -8.42
N ILE A 154 5.40 -9.11 -8.20
CA ILE A 154 6.59 -8.31 -7.87
C ILE A 154 7.16 -8.75 -6.52
N THR A 155 6.32 -8.91 -5.50
CA THR A 155 6.73 -9.36 -4.17
C THR A 155 7.36 -10.75 -4.21
N ILE A 156 6.75 -11.68 -4.93
CA ILE A 156 7.32 -13.03 -5.14
C ILE A 156 8.64 -12.96 -5.92
N GLY A 157 8.74 -12.08 -6.91
CA GLY A 157 9.98 -11.86 -7.67
C GLY A 157 11.11 -11.37 -6.77
N ALA A 158 10.84 -10.40 -5.90
CA ALA A 158 11.82 -9.91 -4.93
C ALA A 158 12.28 -11.02 -3.97
N LEU A 159 11.35 -11.83 -3.45
CA LEU A 159 11.68 -12.98 -2.58
C LEU A 159 12.60 -13.98 -3.29
N LYS A 160 12.34 -14.29 -4.56
CA LYS A 160 13.20 -15.20 -5.35
C LYS A 160 14.59 -14.62 -5.63
N SER A 161 14.70 -13.30 -5.77
CA SER A 161 15.96 -12.61 -6.05
C SER A 161 16.79 -12.35 -4.80
N SER A 162 16.21 -12.49 -3.62
CA SER A 162 16.87 -12.22 -2.33
C SER A 162 16.83 -13.47 -1.44
N PRO A 163 17.58 -14.52 -1.78
CA PRO A 163 17.61 -15.73 -0.96
C PRO A 163 18.17 -15.41 0.42
N ALA A 164 17.45 -15.80 1.47
CA ALA A 164 17.90 -15.66 2.85
C ALA A 164 19.05 -16.65 3.11
N LEU A 165 20.27 -16.15 3.13
CA LEU A 165 21.46 -16.96 3.46
C LEU A 165 21.66 -17.08 4.99
N ARG A 166 21.10 -16.15 5.75
CA ARG A 166 21.18 -16.10 7.23
C ARG A 166 19.91 -15.46 7.80
N ASN A 167 19.66 -15.71 9.08
CA ASN A 167 18.61 -15.01 9.82
C ASN A 167 18.96 -13.53 9.92
N ALA A 168 18.00 -12.68 9.61
CA ALA A 168 18.07 -11.24 9.81
C ALA A 168 16.97 -10.82 10.78
N ASN A 169 17.21 -9.76 11.53
CA ASN A 169 16.24 -9.15 12.44
C ASN A 169 16.07 -7.67 12.07
N ALA A 170 14.83 -7.23 11.97
CA ALA A 170 14.49 -5.82 11.75
C ALA A 170 13.81 -5.29 13.00
N VAL A 171 14.35 -4.23 13.57
CA VAL A 171 13.82 -3.58 14.77
C VAL A 171 13.58 -2.10 14.53
N MET A 172 12.51 -1.57 15.10
CA MET A 172 12.23 -0.14 15.11
C MET A 172 12.81 0.45 16.38
N THR A 173 13.99 1.07 16.26
CA THR A 173 14.68 1.70 17.40
C THR A 173 15.36 2.99 16.98
N SER A 174 15.69 3.83 17.95
CA SER A 174 16.47 5.05 17.70
C SER A 174 17.94 4.68 17.47
N ALA A 175 18.55 5.22 16.43
CA ALA A 175 19.97 5.05 16.17
C ALA A 175 20.86 5.58 17.31
N LEU A 176 20.35 6.53 18.11
CA LEU A 176 21.07 7.10 19.25
C LEU A 176 21.14 6.16 20.47
N THR A 177 20.24 5.18 20.53
CA THR A 177 20.13 4.26 21.69
C THR A 177 20.31 2.80 21.30
N ALA A 178 20.52 2.52 20.02
CA ALA A 178 20.76 1.17 19.53
C ALA A 178 22.10 0.64 20.08
N ASP A 179 22.09 -0.61 20.58
CA ASP A 179 23.33 -1.31 20.92
C ASP A 179 24.00 -1.79 19.63
N LEU A 180 25.11 -1.19 19.29
CA LEU A 180 25.91 -1.49 18.10
C LEU A 180 27.22 -2.19 18.46
N SER A 181 27.37 -2.70 19.68
CA SER A 181 28.56 -3.37 20.16
C SER A 181 28.92 -4.56 19.29
N GLY A 182 30.15 -4.58 18.77
CA GLY A 182 30.64 -5.67 17.91
C GLY A 182 30.04 -5.73 16.48
N ALA A 183 29.31 -4.70 16.07
CA ALA A 183 28.71 -4.64 14.74
C ALA A 183 29.59 -3.90 13.73
N ILE A 184 29.48 -4.28 12.46
CA ILE A 184 29.90 -3.43 11.33
C ILE A 184 28.72 -2.54 10.99
N LEU A 185 28.91 -1.22 11.09
CA LEU A 185 27.88 -0.23 10.85
C LEU A 185 27.85 0.21 9.38
N SER A 186 26.69 0.08 8.75
CA SER A 186 26.39 0.67 7.45
C SER A 186 25.13 1.54 7.59
N THR A 187 25.20 2.82 7.26
CA THR A 187 24.14 3.78 7.50
C THR A 187 23.71 4.49 6.24
N ASP A 188 22.42 4.76 6.14
CA ASP A 188 21.80 5.63 5.16
C ASP A 188 20.92 6.63 5.92
N PRO A 189 21.50 7.73 6.43
CA PRO A 189 20.77 8.68 7.24
C PRO A 189 19.76 9.47 6.40
N PRO A 190 18.64 9.91 7.01
CA PRO A 190 17.67 10.76 6.32
C PRO A 190 18.32 12.08 5.87
N TYR A 191 17.88 12.57 4.71
CA TYR A 191 18.28 13.89 4.23
C TYR A 191 17.62 14.98 5.09
N TYR A 192 18.44 15.74 5.79
CA TYR A 192 17.97 16.78 6.70
C TYR A 192 17.01 17.74 5.99
N ASP A 193 15.80 17.86 6.53
CA ASP A 193 14.74 18.80 6.12
C ASP A 193 14.42 18.83 4.59
N TYR A 194 14.75 17.76 3.86
CA TYR A 194 14.48 17.67 2.42
C TYR A 194 13.34 16.70 2.11
N ILE A 195 13.20 15.62 2.89
CA ILE A 195 12.16 14.61 2.72
C ILE A 195 11.51 14.32 4.07
N GLY A 196 10.19 14.46 4.15
CA GLY A 196 9.39 14.13 5.35
C GLY A 196 9.16 12.61 5.49
N TYR A 197 10.22 11.84 5.76
CA TYR A 197 10.16 10.37 5.79
C TYR A 197 9.07 9.81 6.69
N SER A 198 8.92 10.34 7.90
CA SER A 198 7.91 9.86 8.85
C SER A 198 6.48 10.11 8.35
N ASP A 199 6.24 11.26 7.74
CA ASP A 199 4.92 11.62 7.21
C ASP A 199 4.55 10.78 5.97
N LEU A 200 5.54 10.50 5.11
CA LEU A 200 5.37 9.59 3.97
C LEU A 200 5.15 8.15 4.43
N SER A 201 5.88 7.72 5.46
CA SER A 201 5.76 6.37 6.02
C SER A 201 4.38 6.13 6.63
N ASP A 202 3.77 7.12 7.26
CA ASP A 202 2.45 7.01 7.88
C ASP A 202 1.37 6.58 6.89
N TYR A 203 1.45 7.03 5.63
CA TYR A 203 0.52 6.61 4.59
C TYR A 203 0.47 5.09 4.40
N PHE A 204 1.62 4.44 4.43
CA PHE A 204 1.70 2.98 4.31
C PHE A 204 1.47 2.30 5.66
N TYR A 205 1.95 2.92 6.74
CA TYR A 205 1.88 2.37 8.08
C TYR A 205 0.45 2.14 8.56
N VAL A 206 -0.48 3.07 8.29
CA VAL A 206 -1.89 2.93 8.71
C VAL A 206 -2.56 1.69 8.10
N TRP A 207 -2.22 1.34 6.87
CA TRP A 207 -2.70 0.12 6.22
C TRP A 207 -1.94 -1.14 6.68
N LEU A 208 -0.62 -1.07 6.78
CA LEU A 208 0.17 -2.19 7.31
C LEU A 208 -0.25 -2.54 8.74
N ARG A 209 -0.52 -1.54 9.56
CA ARG A 209 -1.03 -1.73 10.91
C ARG A 209 -2.37 -2.48 10.92
N ARG A 210 -3.29 -2.17 10.02
CA ARG A 210 -4.56 -2.88 9.89
C ARG A 210 -4.34 -4.36 9.55
N MET A 211 -3.38 -4.66 8.70
CA MET A 211 -3.08 -6.02 8.23
C MET A 211 -2.25 -6.83 9.22
N LEU A 212 -1.33 -6.21 9.94
CA LEU A 212 -0.25 -6.90 10.66
C LEU A 212 -0.24 -6.66 12.17
N ARG A 213 -1.16 -5.89 12.73
CA ARG A 213 -1.15 -5.58 14.15
C ARG A 213 -1.15 -6.84 15.05
N ASP A 214 -1.90 -7.87 14.66
CA ASP A 214 -2.02 -9.11 15.43
C ASP A 214 -0.88 -10.12 15.10
N VAL A 215 -0.20 -9.90 13.96
CA VAL A 215 0.93 -10.72 13.50
C VAL A 215 2.26 -10.16 14.06
N GLU A 216 2.42 -8.83 14.06
CA GLU A 216 3.63 -8.09 14.47
C GLU A 216 3.28 -6.96 15.46
N PRO A 217 2.77 -7.27 16.66
CA PRO A 217 2.30 -6.25 17.59
C PRO A 217 3.40 -5.29 18.04
N GLU A 218 4.65 -5.73 18.10
CA GLU A 218 5.77 -4.87 18.50
C GLU A 218 6.02 -3.72 17.52
N LEU A 219 5.77 -3.95 16.22
CA LEU A 219 5.95 -2.93 15.17
C LEU A 219 4.70 -2.06 14.97
N PHE A 220 3.51 -2.59 15.26
CA PHE A 220 2.24 -1.97 14.88
C PHE A 220 1.33 -1.60 16.07
N ASN A 221 1.88 -1.42 17.27
CA ASN A 221 1.15 -1.03 18.50
C ASN A 221 0.78 0.46 18.53
N ARG A 222 1.43 1.30 17.74
CA ARG A 222 1.17 2.75 17.65
C ARG A 222 0.17 3.06 16.55
N THR A 223 -0.48 4.23 16.61
CA THR A 223 -1.39 4.69 15.56
C THR A 223 -0.65 5.17 14.32
N LEU A 224 0.46 5.86 14.51
CA LEU A 224 1.35 6.41 13.48
C LEU A 224 2.81 6.09 13.85
N VAL A 225 3.73 6.26 12.88
CA VAL A 225 5.16 6.09 13.14
C VAL A 225 5.67 7.16 14.11
N PRO A 226 6.76 6.90 14.83
CA PRO A 226 7.43 7.92 15.65
C PRO A 226 7.87 9.11 14.78
N LYS A 227 7.70 10.33 15.32
CA LYS A 227 8.13 11.60 14.69
C LYS A 227 9.44 12.07 15.35
#